data_a6ad622e529986a7708797ec9ba19ea5
#
_entry.id   a6ad622e529986a7708797ec9ba19ea5
#
_cell.length_a   1.000
_cell.length_b   1.000
_cell.length_c   1.000
_cell.angle_alpha   90.00
_cell.angle_beta   90.00
_cell.angle_gamma   90.00
#
_symmetry.space_group_name_H-M   'P 1'
#
loop_
_entity.id
_entity.type
_entity.pdbx_description
1 polymer ?
#
loop_
_entity_poly.entity_id
_entity_poly.type
_entity_poly.pdbx_seq_one_letter_code
_entity_poly.pdbx_strand_id
1 'polypeptide(L)'
;MVDKLSGNRILFVTGKGGVGKSILSAALGIAYHRAGHRPLLVEFFPDKRIEHIVNIKAEPYLETEIQKNFTYINISSEAALAEYVKRQLILDVISKFVLNTKFYRHFSSTAPGLKELVAVGKLYDLEKKRDDEGRYLYDPIIVDSPQLGK
;
A
#
# COMPACT_ATOMS: atom_id res chain seq x y z
N MET A 1 -9.36 13.66 17.97
CA MET A 1 -9.76 12.66 16.95
C MET A 1 -8.69 11.57 16.86
N VAL A 2 -7.43 11.93 16.70
CA VAL A 2 -6.31 10.98 16.65
C VAL A 2 -6.27 10.09 17.90
N ASP A 3 -6.47 10.65 19.09
CA ASP A 3 -6.44 9.90 20.36
C ASP A 3 -7.48 8.77 20.45
N LYS A 4 -8.63 8.92 19.79
CA LYS A 4 -9.67 7.86 19.74
C LYS A 4 -9.33 6.72 18.77
N LEU A 5 -8.42 6.96 17.86
CA LEU A 5 -7.93 5.98 16.88
C LEU A 5 -6.53 5.48 17.24
N SER A 6 -5.91 6.03 18.31
CA SER A 6 -4.61 5.58 18.80
C SER A 6 -4.69 4.12 19.23
N GLY A 7 -3.66 3.35 18.90
CA GLY A 7 -3.63 1.91 19.13
C GLY A 7 -4.06 1.04 17.94
N ASN A 8 -4.70 1.61 16.92
CA ASN A 8 -4.95 0.89 15.67
C ASN A 8 -3.73 0.97 14.75
N ARG A 9 -3.23 -0.18 14.35
CA ARG A 9 -2.05 -0.29 13.47
C ARG A 9 -2.38 0.01 12.03
N ILE A 10 -3.56 -0.39 11.58
CA ILE A 10 -4.05 -0.20 10.21
C ILE A 10 -5.43 0.44 10.26
N LEU A 11 -5.62 1.49 9.50
CA LEU A 11 -6.89 2.22 9.35
C LEU A 11 -7.34 2.12 7.88
N PHE A 12 -8.48 1.50 7.64
CA PHE A 12 -9.08 1.44 6.32
C PHE A 12 -10.11 2.57 6.14
N VAL A 13 -9.89 3.44 5.15
CA VAL A 13 -10.86 4.45 4.74
C VAL A 13 -11.63 3.90 3.55
N THR A 14 -12.88 3.50 3.78
CA THR A 14 -13.72 2.84 2.79
C THR A 14 -15.03 3.60 2.56
N GLY A 15 -15.68 3.38 1.44
CA GLY A 15 -16.98 4.00 1.07
C GLY A 15 -17.19 4.09 -0.43
N LYS A 16 -18.31 4.64 -0.84
CA LYS A 16 -18.68 4.84 -2.26
C LYS A 16 -17.72 5.80 -2.96
N GLY A 17 -17.74 5.79 -4.31
CA GLY A 17 -17.00 6.75 -5.12
C GLY A 17 -17.41 8.20 -4.86
N GLY A 18 -16.44 9.12 -4.86
CA GLY A 18 -16.70 10.57 -4.77
C GLY A 18 -17.02 11.13 -3.37
N VAL A 19 -17.06 10.30 -2.31
CA VAL A 19 -17.40 10.75 -0.96
C VAL A 19 -16.23 11.38 -0.18
N GLY A 20 -15.06 11.57 -0.82
CA GLY A 20 -13.91 12.24 -0.19
C GLY A 20 -12.96 11.32 0.56
N LYS A 21 -12.95 10.00 0.31
CA LYS A 21 -12.06 9.04 0.98
C LYS A 21 -10.58 9.46 0.94
N SER A 22 -10.07 9.74 -0.25
CA SER A 22 -8.65 10.09 -0.43
C SER A 22 -8.26 11.39 0.28
N ILE A 23 -9.18 12.36 0.34
CA ILE A 23 -8.99 13.60 1.12
C ILE A 23 -8.95 13.25 2.61
N LEU A 24 -9.86 12.41 3.09
CA LEU A 24 -9.88 11.98 4.49
C LEU A 24 -8.62 11.19 4.85
N SER A 25 -8.18 10.28 3.98
CA SER A 25 -6.95 9.50 4.17
C SER A 25 -5.72 10.40 4.28
N ALA A 26 -5.59 11.38 3.38
CA ALA A 26 -4.50 12.34 3.43
C ALA A 26 -4.56 13.23 4.69
N ALA A 27 -5.76 13.71 5.05
CA ALA A 27 -5.95 14.52 6.26
C ALA A 27 -5.61 13.74 7.55
N LEU A 28 -5.98 12.47 7.63
CA LEU A 28 -5.59 11.60 8.74
C LEU A 28 -4.07 11.43 8.80
N GLY A 29 -3.40 11.16 7.66
CA GLY A 29 -1.95 11.05 7.59
C GLY A 29 -1.26 12.30 8.13
N ILE A 30 -1.69 13.49 7.67
CA ILE A 30 -1.16 14.77 8.14
C ILE A 30 -1.42 14.96 9.64
N ALA A 31 -2.61 14.59 10.14
CA ALA A 31 -2.96 14.73 11.55
C ALA A 31 -2.09 13.82 12.45
N TYR A 32 -1.88 12.56 12.06
CA TYR A 32 -0.99 11.64 12.77
C TYR A 32 0.46 12.10 12.73
N HIS A 33 0.93 12.57 11.57
CA HIS A 33 2.29 13.10 11.45
C HIS A 33 2.50 14.32 12.36
N ARG A 34 1.56 15.27 12.40
CA ARG A 34 1.60 16.42 13.30
C ARG A 34 1.54 16.04 14.78
N ALA A 35 0.94 14.92 15.11
CA ALA A 35 0.92 14.36 16.46
C ALA A 35 2.22 13.59 16.83
N GLY A 36 3.22 13.57 15.94
CA GLY A 36 4.52 12.95 16.18
C GLY A 36 4.59 11.45 15.82
N HIS A 37 3.56 10.91 15.16
CA HIS A 37 3.56 9.55 14.64
C HIS A 37 4.32 9.43 13.30
N ARG A 38 4.49 8.21 12.84
CA ARG A 38 5.15 7.86 11.55
C ARG A 38 4.14 7.23 10.58
N PRO A 39 3.15 7.99 10.06
CA PRO A 39 2.11 7.42 9.22
C PRO A 39 2.64 6.97 7.86
N LEU A 40 2.07 5.87 7.34
CA LEU A 40 2.16 5.44 5.97
C LEU A 40 0.80 5.62 5.29
N LEU A 41 0.74 6.40 4.22
CA LEU A 41 -0.42 6.46 3.34
C LEU A 41 -0.29 5.38 2.27
N VAL A 42 -1.34 4.59 2.11
CA VAL A 42 -1.41 3.54 1.09
C VAL A 42 -2.56 3.82 0.14
N GLU A 43 -2.26 3.82 -1.14
CA GLU A 43 -3.23 3.90 -2.23
C GLU A 43 -3.02 2.71 -3.18
N PHE A 44 -4.03 2.32 -3.94
CA PHE A 44 -3.93 1.21 -4.88
C PHE A 44 -3.92 1.71 -6.32
N PHE A 45 -2.94 1.23 -7.11
CA PHE A 45 -2.86 1.50 -8.53
C PHE A 45 -4.12 0.98 -9.27
N PRO A 46 -4.70 1.71 -10.25
CA PRO A 46 -4.12 2.89 -10.93
C PRO A 46 -4.45 4.25 -10.28
N ASP A 47 -5.16 4.29 -9.16
CA ASP A 47 -5.49 5.55 -8.50
C ASP A 47 -4.21 6.29 -8.04
N LYS A 48 -4.20 7.63 -8.17
CA LYS A 48 -3.10 8.52 -7.79
C LYS A 48 -3.61 9.80 -7.15
N ARG A 49 -4.75 9.69 -6.44
CA ARG A 49 -5.43 10.84 -5.86
C ARG A 49 -4.65 11.43 -4.70
N ILE A 50 -4.08 10.55 -3.86
CA ILE A 50 -3.26 10.99 -2.72
C ILE A 50 -2.00 11.68 -3.22
N GLU A 51 -1.31 11.16 -4.25
CA GLU A 51 -0.16 11.84 -4.87
C GLU A 51 -0.47 13.31 -5.22
N HIS A 52 -1.63 13.55 -5.86
CA HIS A 52 -2.06 14.91 -6.20
C HIS A 52 -2.40 15.76 -4.98
N ILE A 53 -3.07 15.18 -3.97
CA ILE A 53 -3.48 15.92 -2.76
C ILE A 53 -2.25 16.36 -1.95
N VAL A 54 -1.24 15.49 -1.80
CA VAL A 54 -0.03 15.81 -1.03
C VAL A 54 1.09 16.40 -1.89
N ASN A 55 0.83 16.61 -3.19
CA ASN A 55 1.74 17.21 -4.17
C ASN A 55 3.12 16.55 -4.25
N ILE A 56 3.12 15.23 -4.42
CA ILE A 56 4.34 14.44 -4.63
C ILE A 56 4.31 13.75 -5.99
N LYS A 57 5.48 13.26 -6.43
CA LYS A 57 5.60 12.31 -7.53
C LYS A 57 6.19 11.03 -6.96
N ALA A 58 5.44 9.94 -7.03
CA ALA A 58 5.86 8.65 -6.55
C ALA A 58 5.94 7.64 -7.69
N GLU A 59 6.93 6.77 -7.64
CA GLU A 59 6.95 5.61 -8.52
C GLU A 59 6.06 4.52 -7.94
N PRO A 60 5.25 3.84 -8.77
CA PRO A 60 4.40 2.76 -8.30
C PRO A 60 5.21 1.71 -7.54
N TYR A 61 4.64 1.26 -6.42
CA TYR A 61 5.22 0.22 -5.57
C TYR A 61 6.50 0.59 -4.79
N LEU A 62 6.98 1.84 -4.91
CA LEU A 62 8.08 2.35 -4.09
C LEU A 62 7.57 3.21 -2.94
N GLU A 63 8.15 2.99 -1.77
CA GLU A 63 7.91 3.82 -0.59
C GLU A 63 8.54 5.20 -0.82
N THR A 64 7.71 6.23 -0.88
CA THR A 64 8.12 7.62 -1.15
C THR A 64 7.90 8.46 0.08
N GLU A 65 8.93 9.12 0.57
CA GLU A 65 8.82 10.02 1.71
C GLU A 65 8.14 11.33 1.29
N ILE A 66 7.00 11.67 1.91
CA ILE A 66 6.31 12.95 1.75
C ILE A 66 7.06 14.02 2.55
N GLN A 67 7.36 13.70 3.80
CA GLN A 67 8.15 14.47 4.76
C GLN A 67 8.87 13.49 5.69
N LYS A 68 9.87 13.95 6.44
CA LYS A 68 10.55 13.11 7.44
C LYS A 68 9.54 12.37 8.31
N ASN A 69 9.61 11.05 8.34
CA ASN A 69 8.69 10.16 9.07
C ASN A 69 7.23 10.18 8.57
N PHE A 70 6.98 10.60 7.35
CA PHE A 70 5.68 10.53 6.72
C PHE A 70 5.83 9.98 5.30
N THR A 71 5.34 8.78 5.07
CA THR A 71 5.59 8.00 3.86
C THR A 71 4.30 7.72 3.09
N TYR A 72 4.44 7.55 1.80
CA TYR A 72 3.37 7.13 0.89
C TYR A 72 3.84 5.94 0.04
N ILE A 73 2.91 5.05 -0.29
CA ILE A 73 3.10 3.99 -1.29
C ILE A 73 1.84 3.81 -2.11
N ASN A 74 2.03 3.61 -3.42
CA ASN A 74 0.98 3.18 -4.33
C ASN A 74 1.18 1.70 -4.65
N ILE A 75 0.31 0.83 -4.14
CA ILE A 75 0.44 -0.63 -4.31
C ILE A 75 -0.15 -1.04 -5.66
N SER A 76 0.71 -1.52 -6.56
CA SER A 76 0.30 -2.24 -7.75
C SER A 76 0.13 -3.73 -7.42
N SER A 77 -1.05 -4.28 -7.67
CA SER A 77 -1.31 -5.71 -7.49
C SER A 77 -0.43 -6.58 -8.39
N GLU A 78 -0.10 -6.09 -9.59
CA GLU A 78 0.81 -6.76 -10.49
C GLU A 78 2.23 -6.84 -9.92
N ALA A 79 2.73 -5.72 -9.36
CA ALA A 79 4.05 -5.69 -8.73
C ALA A 79 4.07 -6.52 -7.43
N ALA A 80 3.01 -6.50 -6.63
CA ALA A 80 2.87 -7.33 -5.45
C ALA A 80 2.89 -8.82 -5.79
N LEU A 81 2.18 -9.23 -6.86
CA LEU A 81 2.20 -10.60 -7.33
C LEU A 81 3.59 -11.01 -7.85
N ALA A 82 4.26 -10.11 -8.58
CA ALA A 82 5.63 -10.36 -9.05
C ALA A 82 6.62 -10.53 -7.89
N GLU A 83 6.52 -9.71 -6.85
CA GLU A 83 7.33 -9.85 -5.64
C GLU A 83 7.03 -11.17 -4.92
N TYR A 84 5.76 -11.54 -4.75
CA TYR A 84 5.36 -12.80 -4.15
C TYR A 84 5.93 -14.01 -4.89
N VAL A 85 5.77 -14.04 -6.22
CA VAL A 85 6.30 -15.11 -7.07
C VAL A 85 7.83 -15.21 -6.94
N LYS A 86 8.54 -14.07 -6.95
CA LYS A 86 10.00 -14.05 -6.75
C LYS A 86 10.42 -14.63 -5.41
N ARG A 87 9.69 -14.34 -4.34
CA ARG A 87 9.97 -14.89 -2.98
C ARG A 87 9.74 -16.40 -2.89
N GLN A 88 8.74 -16.93 -3.60
CA GLN A 88 8.42 -18.35 -3.62
C GLN A 88 9.38 -19.17 -4.50
N LEU A 89 9.95 -18.56 -5.53
CA LEU A 89 10.87 -19.20 -6.45
C LEU A 89 12.30 -18.97 -5.98
N ILE A 90 12.89 -20.00 -5.37
CA ILE A 90 14.26 -19.99 -4.80
C ILE A 90 15.35 -19.76 -5.88
N LEU A 91 15.02 -19.87 -7.18
CA LEU A 91 15.95 -19.74 -8.29
C LEU A 91 15.60 -18.51 -9.15
N ASP A 92 16.46 -17.49 -9.13
CA ASP A 92 16.33 -16.24 -9.91
C ASP A 92 16.12 -16.46 -11.43
N VAL A 93 16.64 -17.53 -11.97
CA VAL A 93 16.54 -17.87 -13.41
C VAL A 93 15.10 -18.27 -13.75
N ILE A 94 14.45 -19.07 -12.91
CA ILE A 94 13.07 -19.54 -13.12
C ILE A 94 12.09 -18.39 -12.96
N SER A 95 12.33 -17.46 -12.00
CA SER A 95 11.47 -16.32 -11.76
C SER A 95 11.38 -15.38 -12.98
N LYS A 96 12.50 -15.08 -13.63
CA LYS A 96 12.53 -14.24 -14.85
C LYS A 96 11.79 -14.89 -16.02
N PHE A 97 11.89 -16.20 -16.16
CA PHE A 97 11.20 -16.94 -17.21
C PHE A 97 9.68 -16.97 -16.98
N VAL A 98 9.25 -17.28 -15.76
CA VAL A 98 7.82 -17.33 -15.38
C VAL A 98 7.16 -15.96 -15.50
N LEU A 99 7.80 -14.88 -15.03
CA LEU A 99 7.25 -13.53 -15.07
C LEU A 99 7.11 -12.96 -16.49
N ASN A 100 7.93 -13.41 -17.45
CA ASN A 100 7.88 -12.97 -18.84
C ASN A 100 6.98 -13.81 -19.75
N THR A 101 6.40 -14.89 -19.25
CA THR A 101 5.58 -15.79 -20.08
C THR A 101 4.13 -15.32 -20.17
N LYS A 102 3.47 -15.72 -21.28
CA LYS A 102 2.00 -15.59 -21.43
C LYS A 102 1.25 -16.27 -20.28
N PHE A 103 1.86 -17.27 -19.62
CA PHE A 103 1.35 -17.97 -18.46
C PHE A 103 1.13 -17.03 -17.25
N TYR A 104 2.10 -16.18 -16.92
CA TYR A 104 1.96 -15.21 -15.83
C TYR A 104 0.79 -14.24 -16.07
N ARG A 105 0.69 -13.68 -17.29
CA ARG A 105 -0.43 -12.80 -17.66
C ARG A 105 -1.77 -13.51 -17.62
N HIS A 106 -1.83 -14.74 -18.07
CA HIS A 106 -3.04 -15.55 -18.07
C HIS A 106 -3.46 -15.92 -16.63
N PHE A 107 -2.51 -16.34 -15.81
CA PHE A 107 -2.72 -16.69 -14.41
C PHE A 107 -3.20 -15.49 -13.57
N SER A 108 -2.56 -14.32 -13.74
CA SER A 108 -2.95 -13.11 -13.02
C SER A 108 -4.33 -12.56 -13.42
N SER A 109 -4.80 -12.87 -14.63
CA SER A 109 -6.13 -12.48 -15.11
C SER A 109 -7.23 -13.49 -14.81
N THR A 110 -6.87 -14.76 -14.53
CA THR A 110 -7.83 -15.88 -14.46
C THR A 110 -8.11 -16.31 -13.02
N ALA A 111 -7.31 -15.90 -12.04
CA ALA A 111 -7.51 -16.26 -10.63
C ALA A 111 -8.22 -15.09 -9.87
N PRO A 112 -9.56 -15.13 -9.74
CA PRO A 112 -10.29 -14.11 -9.00
C PRO A 112 -9.79 -14.00 -7.55
N GLY A 113 -9.61 -12.78 -7.05
CA GLY A 113 -9.16 -12.54 -5.68
C GLY A 113 -7.66 -12.64 -5.43
N LEU A 114 -6.87 -13.16 -6.38
CA LEU A 114 -5.42 -13.28 -6.18
C LEU A 114 -4.73 -11.92 -6.08
N LYS A 115 -5.14 -10.95 -6.89
CA LYS A 115 -4.59 -9.59 -6.86
C LYS A 115 -4.87 -8.90 -5.52
N GLU A 116 -6.06 -9.07 -5.01
CA GLU A 116 -6.48 -8.55 -3.71
C GLU A 116 -5.70 -9.24 -2.59
N LEU A 117 -5.55 -10.55 -2.66
CA LEU A 117 -4.80 -11.31 -1.66
C LEU A 117 -3.33 -10.88 -1.57
N VAL A 118 -2.64 -10.71 -2.72
CA VAL A 118 -1.23 -10.27 -2.70
C VAL A 118 -1.09 -8.81 -2.28
N ALA A 119 -2.06 -7.95 -2.58
CA ALA A 119 -2.10 -6.57 -2.09
C ALA A 119 -2.25 -6.53 -0.55
N VAL A 120 -3.11 -7.37 0.02
CA VAL A 120 -3.23 -7.55 1.48
C VAL A 120 -1.94 -8.13 2.07
N GLY A 121 -1.30 -9.09 1.39
CA GLY A 121 0.01 -9.61 1.78
C GLY A 121 1.08 -8.51 1.86
N LYS A 122 1.08 -7.58 0.90
CA LYS A 122 1.99 -6.41 0.95
C LYS A 122 1.69 -5.49 2.13
N LEU A 123 0.42 -5.25 2.46
CA LEU A 123 0.06 -4.48 3.66
C LEU A 123 0.56 -5.16 4.93
N TYR A 124 0.44 -6.48 5.02
CA TYR A 124 0.98 -7.26 6.14
C TYR A 124 2.51 -7.13 6.26
N ASP A 125 3.23 -7.22 5.14
CA ASP A 125 4.68 -7.02 5.11
C ASP A 125 5.07 -5.61 5.59
N LEU A 126 4.35 -4.57 5.15
CA LEU A 126 4.57 -3.19 5.58
C LEU A 126 4.31 -3.02 7.08
N GLU A 127 3.26 -3.66 7.60
CA GLU A 127 2.92 -3.63 9.04
C GLU A 127 4.03 -4.28 9.88
N LYS A 128 4.66 -5.33 9.38
CA LYS A 128 5.74 -6.05 10.08
C LYS A 128 7.08 -5.33 10.04
N LYS A 129 7.27 -4.32 9.22
CA LYS A 129 8.54 -3.58 9.15
C LYS A 129 8.90 -2.94 10.48
N ARG A 130 10.18 -3.06 10.84
CA ARG A 130 10.78 -2.48 12.04
C ARG A 130 11.98 -1.62 11.67
N ASP A 131 12.26 -0.63 12.49
CA ASP A 131 13.51 0.11 12.45
C ASP A 131 14.62 -0.65 13.21
N ASP A 132 15.83 -0.09 13.20
CA ASP A 132 17.01 -0.70 13.85
C ASP A 132 16.86 -0.83 15.38
N GLU A 133 15.91 -0.09 15.97
CA GLU A 133 15.58 -0.16 17.40
C GLU A 133 14.42 -1.14 17.68
N GLY A 134 13.94 -1.86 16.66
CA GLY A 134 12.85 -2.85 16.76
C GLY A 134 11.44 -2.25 16.86
N ARG A 135 11.29 -0.92 16.74
CA ARG A 135 9.99 -0.24 16.73
C ARG A 135 9.33 -0.40 15.36
N TYR A 136 8.02 -0.32 15.32
CA TYR A 136 7.30 -0.29 14.04
C TYR A 136 7.78 0.87 13.17
N LEU A 137 8.14 0.56 11.91
CA LEU A 137 8.59 1.59 10.97
C LEU A 137 7.47 2.58 10.66
N TYR A 138 6.24 2.09 10.56
CA TYR A 138 5.03 2.87 10.29
C TYR A 138 4.03 2.75 11.43
N ASP A 139 3.43 3.87 11.81
CA ASP A 139 2.43 3.97 12.86
C ASP A 139 1.59 5.26 12.74
N PRO A 140 0.29 5.13 12.29
CA PRO A 140 -0.37 3.96 11.70
C PRO A 140 -0.13 3.82 10.19
N ILE A 141 -0.64 2.72 9.60
CA ILE A 141 -0.83 2.57 8.16
C ILE A 141 -2.26 2.98 7.83
N ILE A 142 -2.43 3.97 6.93
CA ILE A 142 -3.73 4.49 6.51
C ILE A 142 -3.97 4.07 5.07
N VAL A 143 -4.99 3.26 4.85
CA VAL A 143 -5.30 2.64 3.56
C VAL A 143 -6.49 3.35 2.93
N ASP A 144 -6.25 4.06 1.82
CA ASP A 144 -7.31 4.56 0.95
C ASP A 144 -7.83 3.40 0.09
N SER A 145 -8.96 2.83 0.52
CA SER A 145 -9.50 1.64 -0.13
C SER A 145 -10.06 1.96 -1.52
N PRO A 146 -9.91 1.04 -2.49
CA PRO A 146 -10.58 1.15 -3.79
C PRO A 146 -12.09 1.34 -3.62
N GLN A 147 -12.73 1.85 -4.66
CA GLN A 147 -14.19 2.00 -4.64
C GLN A 147 -14.86 0.63 -4.54
N LEU A 148 -15.71 0.45 -3.54
CA LEU A 148 -16.59 -0.71 -3.45
C LEU A 148 -17.71 -0.58 -4.47
N GLY A 149 -17.83 -1.55 -5.37
CA GLY A 149 -18.94 -1.68 -6.32
C GLY A 149 -18.73 -0.92 -7.64
N LYS A 150 -18.02 -1.56 -8.54
CA LYS A 150 -18.27 -1.52 -9.98
C LYS A 150 -18.70 -2.90 -10.44
#